data_3d50c76e7b2a2b70165ce77a30242f25
#
_entry.id   3d50c76e7b2a2b70165ce77a30242f25
#
_cell.length_a   1.000
_cell.length_b   1.000
_cell.length_c   1.000
_cell.angle_alpha   90.00
_cell.angle_beta   90.00
_cell.angle_gamma   90.00
#
_symmetry.space_group_name_H-M   'P 1'
#
loop_
_entity.id
_entity.type
_entity.pdbx_description
1 polymer ?
#
loop_
_entity_poly.entity_id
_entity_poly.type
_entity_poly.pdbx_seq_one_letter_code
_entity_poly.pdbx_strand_id
1 'polypeptide(L)'
;MRDIVASHFPDWEKTRCWILARPLSGHTETFSYYIMEISKDGGSKNPDRDKRVESLIFVVEGNLLLTLEGTKYPLEEGSYVFIPPNKRWEITNLGQSTAKFHWVRKIFEKEINLDVPELFVINENDVLDSEMPNDKNWKTKRFVDPSDLRHDMHLNIVSFEPGSSIPFPETHVMEHAIYIIQGSGRYYLNGNWVDVEAGDFMSLRAFCPQACIGTGNETFRYLLYKNVNRHVQL
;
A
#
# COMPACT_ATOMS: atom_id res chain seq x y z
N MET A 1 6.41 5.62 12.89
CA MET A 1 7.01 4.35 13.40
C MET A 1 7.67 4.46 14.77
N ARG A 2 7.75 5.64 15.37
CA ARG A 2 8.41 5.84 16.69
C ARG A 2 7.76 5.03 17.81
N ASP A 3 6.46 4.80 17.71
CA ASP A 3 5.64 4.22 18.79
C ASP A 3 5.31 2.73 18.59
N ILE A 4 5.85 2.10 17.53
CA ILE A 4 5.57 0.70 17.19
C ILE A 4 6.83 -0.13 17.32
N VAL A 5 6.74 -1.25 18.05
CA VAL A 5 7.84 -2.18 18.25
C VAL A 5 8.03 -3.05 17.00
N ALA A 6 9.27 -3.20 16.56
CA ALA A 6 9.62 -4.13 15.50
C ALA A 6 9.40 -5.57 15.93
N SER A 7 8.82 -6.36 15.04
CA SER A 7 8.58 -7.79 15.18
C SER A 7 9.43 -8.60 14.22
N HIS A 8 9.48 -9.92 14.42
CA HIS A 8 10.15 -10.86 13.52
C HIS A 8 9.16 -11.95 13.12
N PHE A 9 9.08 -12.26 11.84
CA PHE A 9 8.28 -13.37 11.34
C PHE A 9 9.15 -14.64 11.22
N PRO A 10 8.62 -15.83 11.55
CA PRO A 10 9.42 -17.07 11.58
C PRO A 10 10.11 -17.46 10.27
N ASP A 11 9.48 -17.12 9.11
CA ASP A 11 10.00 -17.47 7.80
C ASP A 11 10.82 -16.36 7.13
N TRP A 12 11.20 -15.33 7.92
CA TRP A 12 11.93 -14.18 7.43
C TRP A 12 13.30 -14.06 8.11
N GLU A 13 14.35 -14.23 7.32
CA GLU A 13 15.72 -14.15 7.80
C GLU A 13 16.24 -12.71 7.74
N LYS A 14 16.99 -12.27 8.74
CA LYS A 14 17.60 -10.92 8.82
C LYS A 14 16.62 -9.79 8.49
N THR A 15 15.38 -9.93 8.93
CA THR A 15 14.27 -9.04 8.58
C THR A 15 13.59 -8.54 9.85
N ARG A 16 13.29 -7.24 9.88
CA ARG A 16 12.42 -6.61 10.87
C ARG A 16 11.09 -6.26 10.22
N CYS A 17 10.02 -6.34 11.00
CA CYS A 17 8.67 -6.04 10.55
C CYS A 17 7.98 -5.10 11.54
N TRP A 18 7.32 -4.07 11.05
CA TRP A 18 6.38 -3.26 11.81
C TRP A 18 4.96 -3.55 11.35
N ILE A 19 4.12 -4.01 12.26
CA ILE A 19 2.72 -4.36 11.99
C ILE A 19 1.89 -3.08 12.19
N LEU A 20 1.38 -2.50 11.11
CA LEU A 20 0.58 -1.28 11.14
C LEU A 20 -0.91 -1.58 11.26
N ALA A 21 -1.37 -2.62 10.55
CA ALA A 21 -2.74 -3.10 10.60
C ALA A 21 -2.80 -4.61 10.41
N ARG A 22 -3.83 -5.24 10.97
CA ARG A 22 -4.18 -6.65 10.72
C ARG A 22 -5.66 -6.89 11.03
N PRO A 23 -6.31 -7.87 10.38
CA PRO A 23 -7.64 -8.27 10.76
C PRO A 23 -7.66 -8.74 12.22
N LEU A 24 -8.62 -8.25 12.98
CA LEU A 24 -8.88 -8.65 14.36
C LEU A 24 -10.31 -9.15 14.48
N SER A 25 -10.53 -10.12 15.37
CA SER A 25 -11.87 -10.64 15.65
C SER A 25 -12.80 -9.52 16.13
N GLY A 26 -13.93 -9.37 15.46
CA GLY A 26 -14.90 -8.30 15.77
C GLY A 26 -14.60 -6.94 15.16
N HIS A 27 -13.57 -6.83 14.34
CA HIS A 27 -13.25 -5.63 13.56
C HIS A 27 -13.57 -5.82 12.08
N THR A 28 -13.68 -4.69 11.37
CA THR A 28 -14.06 -4.66 9.96
C THR A 28 -12.87 -4.63 9.01
N GLU A 29 -11.65 -4.46 9.54
CA GLU A 29 -10.44 -4.46 8.73
C GLU A 29 -10.24 -5.82 8.05
N THR A 30 -10.08 -5.79 6.71
CA THR A 30 -9.98 -7.00 5.90
C THR A 30 -8.56 -7.32 5.48
N PHE A 31 -7.61 -6.45 5.77
CA PHE A 31 -6.22 -6.48 5.30
C PHE A 31 -5.21 -6.50 6.45
N SER A 32 -3.99 -6.87 6.10
CA SER A 32 -2.80 -6.63 6.94
C SER A 32 -1.86 -5.67 6.22
N TYR A 33 -1.23 -4.76 6.99
CA TYR A 33 -0.27 -3.81 6.46
C TYR A 33 1.01 -3.83 7.30
N TYR A 34 2.13 -4.06 6.64
CA TYR A 34 3.44 -4.15 7.25
C TYR A 34 4.44 -3.21 6.58
N ILE A 35 5.39 -2.71 7.36
CA ILE A 35 6.65 -2.22 6.85
C ILE A 35 7.68 -3.31 7.09
N MET A 36 8.36 -3.71 6.04
CA MET A 36 9.39 -4.74 6.05
C MET A 36 10.75 -4.10 5.80
N GLU A 37 11.74 -4.44 6.62
CA GLU A 37 13.12 -4.00 6.48
C GLU A 37 14.02 -5.21 6.43
N ILE A 38 14.67 -5.42 5.31
CA ILE A 38 15.51 -6.58 5.05
C ILE A 38 16.96 -6.16 4.99
N SER A 39 17.79 -6.68 5.88
CA SER A 39 19.24 -6.51 5.85
C SER A 39 19.85 -7.30 4.69
N LYS A 40 21.12 -6.98 4.36
CA LYS A 40 21.86 -7.72 3.33
C LYS A 40 21.74 -9.24 3.50
N ASP A 41 21.52 -9.95 2.40
CA ASP A 41 21.35 -11.41 2.30
C ASP A 41 20.18 -11.94 3.16
N GLY A 42 19.25 -11.08 3.54
CA GLY A 42 18.01 -11.43 4.23
C GLY A 42 16.84 -11.61 3.28
N GLY A 43 15.70 -11.98 3.82
CA GLY A 43 14.45 -12.14 3.09
C GLY A 43 13.66 -13.36 3.51
N SER A 44 12.81 -13.86 2.61
CA SER A 44 12.01 -15.07 2.85
C SER A 44 11.86 -15.91 1.59
N LYS A 45 11.96 -17.23 1.76
CA LYS A 45 11.67 -18.21 0.70
C LYS A 45 10.20 -18.65 0.67
N ASN A 46 9.44 -18.23 1.66
CA ASN A 46 8.01 -18.53 1.77
C ASN A 46 7.30 -17.41 2.54
N PRO A 47 7.21 -16.21 1.97
CA PRO A 47 6.68 -15.03 2.66
C PRO A 47 5.23 -15.20 3.10
N ASP A 48 4.44 -15.91 2.33
CA ASP A 48 3.04 -16.16 2.60
C ASP A 48 2.69 -17.65 2.49
N ARG A 49 2.11 -18.21 3.56
CA ARG A 49 1.69 -19.62 3.61
C ARG A 49 0.23 -19.82 3.25
N ASP A 50 -0.58 -18.78 3.33
CA ASP A 50 -2.00 -18.87 3.00
C ASP A 50 -2.21 -18.60 1.51
N LYS A 51 -2.52 -19.67 0.77
CA LYS A 51 -2.74 -19.62 -0.68
C LYS A 51 -3.91 -18.76 -1.13
N ARG A 52 -4.78 -18.34 -0.21
CA ARG A 52 -5.92 -17.48 -0.52
C ARG A 52 -5.53 -16.01 -0.59
N VAL A 53 -4.36 -15.68 -0.07
CA VAL A 53 -3.91 -14.28 0.09
C VAL A 53 -3.29 -13.77 -1.20
N GLU A 54 -3.64 -12.55 -1.56
CA GLU A 54 -2.94 -11.71 -2.51
C GLU A 54 -2.04 -10.70 -1.78
N SER A 55 -1.05 -10.17 -2.45
CA SER A 55 -0.10 -9.23 -1.85
C SER A 55 0.19 -8.05 -2.77
N LEU A 56 0.28 -6.85 -2.17
CA LEU A 56 0.84 -5.66 -2.80
C LEU A 56 2.16 -5.32 -2.11
N ILE A 57 3.19 -5.05 -2.90
CA ILE A 57 4.49 -4.58 -2.42
C ILE A 57 4.79 -3.23 -3.04
N PHE A 58 5.30 -2.30 -2.23
CA PHE A 58 5.85 -1.03 -2.71
C PHE A 58 7.21 -0.79 -2.04
N VAL A 59 8.26 -0.72 -2.86
CA VAL A 59 9.64 -0.54 -2.38
C VAL A 59 9.90 0.95 -2.15
N VAL A 60 10.35 1.30 -0.95
CA VAL A 60 10.66 2.69 -0.57
C VAL A 60 12.15 2.95 -0.39
N GLU A 61 12.97 1.90 -0.29
CA GLU A 61 14.41 2.03 -0.11
C GLU A 61 15.13 0.76 -0.56
N GLY A 62 16.24 0.92 -1.28
CA GLY A 62 17.14 -0.18 -1.65
C GLY A 62 16.64 -1.05 -2.80
N ASN A 63 17.30 -2.21 -2.95
CA ASN A 63 17.03 -3.13 -4.05
C ASN A 63 16.69 -4.51 -3.52
N LEU A 64 15.70 -5.14 -4.12
CA LEU A 64 15.23 -6.47 -3.78
C LEU A 64 15.16 -7.35 -5.03
N LEU A 65 15.24 -8.65 -4.83
CA LEU A 65 14.93 -9.63 -5.86
C LEU A 65 13.68 -10.39 -5.44
N LEU A 66 12.61 -10.21 -6.20
CA LEU A 66 11.43 -11.07 -6.13
C LEU A 66 11.62 -12.24 -7.08
N THR A 67 11.36 -13.46 -6.59
CA THR A 67 11.28 -14.66 -7.44
C THR A 67 9.88 -15.23 -7.32
N LEU A 68 9.17 -15.36 -8.44
CA LEU A 68 7.85 -15.94 -8.50
C LEU A 68 7.86 -17.13 -9.47
N GLU A 69 7.56 -18.32 -8.95
CA GLU A 69 7.53 -19.55 -9.73
C GLU A 69 8.81 -19.75 -10.59
N GLY A 70 9.97 -19.34 -10.07
CA GLY A 70 11.29 -19.44 -10.73
C GLY A 70 11.66 -18.24 -11.60
N THR A 71 10.72 -17.37 -11.96
CA THR A 71 11.00 -16.12 -12.69
C THR A 71 11.45 -15.03 -11.73
N LYS A 72 12.50 -14.31 -12.11
CA LYS A 72 13.15 -13.29 -11.29
C LYS A 72 12.76 -11.88 -11.75
N TYR A 73 12.36 -11.06 -10.79
CA TYR A 73 11.97 -9.66 -10.97
C TYR A 73 12.85 -8.79 -10.06
N PRO A 74 13.82 -8.05 -10.61
CA PRO A 74 14.55 -7.05 -9.83
C PRO A 74 13.59 -5.91 -9.44
N LEU A 75 13.65 -5.52 -8.18
CA LEU A 75 12.87 -4.42 -7.64
C LEU A 75 13.81 -3.36 -7.09
N GLU A 76 13.48 -2.11 -7.33
CA GLU A 76 14.17 -0.92 -6.83
C GLU A 76 13.19 0.04 -6.17
N GLU A 77 13.68 1.15 -5.64
CA GLU A 77 12.84 2.21 -5.09
C GLU A 77 11.77 2.65 -6.10
N GLY A 78 10.53 2.80 -5.63
CA GLY A 78 9.36 3.07 -6.46
C GLY A 78 8.74 1.85 -7.15
N SER A 79 9.34 0.66 -7.03
CA SER A 79 8.74 -0.55 -7.60
C SER A 79 7.46 -0.94 -6.86
N TYR A 80 6.39 -1.12 -7.63
CA TYR A 80 5.13 -1.70 -7.20
C TYR A 80 4.99 -3.11 -7.75
N VAL A 81 4.46 -4.02 -6.94
CA VAL A 81 4.19 -5.41 -7.32
C VAL A 81 2.81 -5.82 -6.86
N PHE A 82 2.03 -6.40 -7.77
CA PHE A 82 0.83 -7.18 -7.44
C PHE A 82 1.16 -8.67 -7.54
N ILE A 83 0.93 -9.42 -6.48
CA ILE A 83 1.10 -10.88 -6.43
C ILE A 83 -0.27 -11.51 -6.20
N PRO A 84 -0.83 -12.25 -7.18
CA PRO A 84 -2.13 -12.87 -7.06
C PRO A 84 -2.13 -14.02 -6.05
N PRO A 85 -3.30 -14.48 -5.61
CA PRO A 85 -3.43 -15.63 -4.72
C PRO A 85 -2.88 -16.91 -5.37
N ASN A 86 -2.58 -17.90 -4.55
CA ASN A 86 -2.11 -19.23 -4.95
C ASN A 86 -0.76 -19.22 -5.71
N LYS A 87 0.07 -18.19 -5.55
CA LYS A 87 1.41 -18.13 -6.11
C LYS A 87 2.47 -18.37 -5.03
N ARG A 88 3.50 -19.13 -5.42
CA ARG A 88 4.70 -19.28 -4.58
C ARG A 88 5.71 -18.22 -4.99
N TRP A 89 6.14 -17.43 -4.03
CA TRP A 89 7.10 -16.36 -4.25
C TRP A 89 8.16 -16.31 -3.15
N GLU A 90 9.27 -15.71 -3.46
CA GLU A 90 10.40 -15.49 -2.57
C GLU A 90 10.87 -14.04 -2.74
N ILE A 91 11.43 -13.46 -1.69
CA ILE A 91 12.04 -12.14 -1.76
C ILE A 91 13.36 -12.13 -1.01
N THR A 92 14.37 -11.50 -1.60
CA THR A 92 15.72 -11.46 -1.05
C THR A 92 16.33 -10.09 -1.28
N ASN A 93 17.05 -9.57 -0.30
CA ASN A 93 17.89 -8.41 -0.46
C ASN A 93 19.29 -8.85 -0.91
N LEU A 94 19.62 -8.66 -2.18
CA LEU A 94 20.95 -8.89 -2.74
C LEU A 94 21.83 -7.65 -2.74
N GLY A 95 21.31 -6.50 -2.29
CA GLY A 95 22.04 -5.24 -2.18
C GLY A 95 23.06 -5.23 -1.03
N GLN A 96 23.89 -4.20 -0.99
CA GLN A 96 24.86 -4.01 0.10
C GLN A 96 24.27 -3.27 1.30
N SER A 97 23.20 -2.51 1.10
CA SER A 97 22.46 -1.77 2.11
C SER A 97 21.16 -2.50 2.48
N THR A 98 20.55 -2.05 3.55
CA THR A 98 19.19 -2.47 3.94
C THR A 98 18.18 -2.03 2.87
N ALA A 99 17.20 -2.86 2.60
CA ALA A 99 16.08 -2.54 1.74
C ALA A 99 14.77 -2.49 2.56
N LYS A 100 13.86 -1.61 2.18
CA LYS A 100 12.63 -1.37 2.91
C LYS A 100 11.44 -1.32 1.94
N PHE A 101 10.35 -1.96 2.31
CA PHE A 101 9.13 -1.95 1.50
C PHE A 101 7.87 -2.01 2.37
N HIS A 102 6.78 -1.51 1.82
CA HIS A 102 5.43 -1.69 2.32
C HIS A 102 4.84 -2.97 1.75
N TRP A 103 4.24 -3.78 2.62
CA TRP A 103 3.58 -5.02 2.25
C TRP A 103 2.15 -5.01 2.76
N VAL A 104 1.20 -4.98 1.82
CA VAL A 104 -0.22 -5.10 2.12
C VAL A 104 -0.70 -6.46 1.62
N ARG A 105 -1.47 -7.15 2.44
CA ARG A 105 -2.01 -8.47 2.10
C ARG A 105 -3.43 -8.62 2.58
N LYS A 106 -4.22 -9.33 1.79
CA LYS A 106 -5.64 -9.58 2.01
C LYS A 106 -6.01 -10.96 1.48
N ILE A 107 -7.03 -11.60 2.05
CA ILE A 107 -7.67 -12.76 1.39
C ILE A 107 -8.36 -12.24 0.14
N PHE A 108 -7.97 -12.80 -1.01
CA PHE A 108 -8.52 -12.40 -2.31
C PHE A 108 -9.99 -12.80 -2.44
N GLU A 109 -10.82 -11.86 -2.81
CA GLU A 109 -12.24 -12.06 -3.09
C GLU A 109 -12.45 -12.01 -4.60
N LYS A 110 -12.53 -13.19 -5.22
CA LYS A 110 -12.72 -13.30 -6.67
C LYS A 110 -14.11 -12.80 -7.08
N GLU A 111 -14.16 -11.91 -8.08
CA GLU A 111 -15.42 -11.54 -8.72
C GLU A 111 -15.95 -12.67 -9.60
N ILE A 112 -17.28 -12.86 -9.58
CA ILE A 112 -17.95 -13.90 -10.37
C ILE A 112 -17.72 -13.61 -11.86
N ASN A 113 -17.35 -14.63 -12.61
CA ASN A 113 -17.10 -14.58 -14.07
C ASN A 113 -15.89 -13.74 -14.51
N LEU A 114 -15.03 -13.28 -13.60
CA LEU A 114 -13.77 -12.65 -13.95
C LEU A 114 -12.59 -13.58 -13.63
N ASP A 115 -11.53 -13.49 -14.42
CA ASP A 115 -10.29 -14.21 -14.15
C ASP A 115 -9.51 -13.52 -13.00
N VAL A 116 -8.71 -14.32 -12.30
CA VAL A 116 -7.75 -13.76 -11.33
C VAL A 116 -6.70 -12.94 -12.09
N PRO A 117 -6.38 -11.72 -11.65
CA PRO A 117 -5.33 -10.92 -12.31
C PRO A 117 -3.99 -11.63 -12.27
N GLU A 118 -3.17 -11.40 -13.28
CA GLU A 118 -1.80 -11.92 -13.31
C GLU A 118 -0.87 -11.03 -12.47
N LEU A 119 0.28 -11.62 -12.05
CA LEU A 119 1.35 -10.84 -11.45
C LEU A 119 1.81 -9.75 -12.42
N PHE A 120 2.06 -8.58 -11.90
CA PHE A 120 2.80 -7.55 -12.65
C PHE A 120 3.70 -6.73 -11.72
N VAL A 121 4.75 -6.16 -12.31
CA VAL A 121 5.71 -5.28 -11.69
C VAL A 121 5.80 -4.01 -12.52
N ILE A 122 5.71 -2.85 -11.87
CA ILE A 122 5.85 -1.55 -12.51
C ILE A 122 6.56 -0.58 -11.54
N ASN A 123 7.31 0.38 -12.07
CA ASN A 123 7.87 1.45 -11.23
C ASN A 123 6.94 2.67 -11.23
N GLU A 124 6.85 3.39 -10.12
CA GLU A 124 6.03 4.60 -10.01
C GLU A 124 6.37 5.66 -11.06
N ASN A 125 7.62 5.67 -11.54
CA ASN A 125 8.08 6.60 -12.57
C ASN A 125 7.47 6.32 -13.96
N ASP A 126 7.00 5.09 -14.19
CA ASP A 126 6.34 4.68 -15.43
C ASP A 126 4.81 4.84 -15.37
N VAL A 127 4.29 5.26 -14.21
CA VAL A 127 2.85 5.50 -14.01
C VAL A 127 2.53 6.97 -14.19
N LEU A 128 1.63 7.28 -15.12
CA LEU A 128 1.18 8.65 -15.35
C LEU A 128 0.36 9.17 -14.18
N ASP A 129 0.55 10.44 -13.86
CA ASP A 129 -0.30 11.15 -12.93
C ASP A 129 -1.73 11.28 -13.48
N SER A 130 -2.72 10.97 -12.67
CA SER A 130 -4.11 11.31 -12.91
C SER A 130 -4.43 12.56 -12.10
N GLU A 131 -4.64 13.66 -12.79
CA GLU A 131 -5.03 14.93 -12.17
C GLU A 131 -6.50 14.90 -11.74
N MET A 132 -6.83 15.61 -10.66
CA MET A 132 -8.22 15.79 -10.27
C MET A 132 -8.89 16.87 -11.11
N PRO A 133 -10.20 16.73 -11.41
CA PRO A 133 -10.93 17.78 -12.11
C PRO A 133 -10.77 19.12 -11.37
N ASN A 134 -10.34 20.15 -12.09
CA ASN A 134 -10.16 21.52 -11.59
C ASN A 134 -9.02 21.73 -10.55
N ASP A 135 -8.19 20.74 -10.27
CA ASP A 135 -7.00 20.92 -9.43
C ASP A 135 -5.81 20.09 -9.95
N LYS A 136 -4.90 20.75 -10.65
CA LYS A 136 -3.66 20.14 -11.17
C LYS A 136 -2.63 19.85 -10.08
N ASN A 137 -2.82 20.40 -8.91
CA ASN A 137 -1.92 20.26 -7.77
C ASN A 137 -2.31 19.07 -6.86
N TRP A 138 -3.43 18.41 -7.17
CA TRP A 138 -3.85 17.15 -6.56
C TRP A 138 -3.79 16.04 -7.60
N LYS A 139 -2.87 15.09 -7.42
CA LYS A 139 -2.56 14.03 -8.37
C LYS A 139 -2.62 12.67 -7.72
N THR A 140 -2.93 11.66 -8.51
CA THR A 140 -2.90 10.26 -8.08
C THR A 140 -2.21 9.40 -9.12
N LYS A 141 -1.18 8.65 -8.70
CA LYS A 141 -0.63 7.53 -9.48
C LYS A 141 -1.43 6.28 -9.14
N ARG A 142 -2.10 5.72 -10.16
CA ARG A 142 -2.87 4.48 -10.04
C ARG A 142 -2.11 3.36 -10.73
N PHE A 143 -1.64 2.40 -9.96
CA PHE A 143 -0.91 1.24 -10.49
C PHE A 143 -1.85 0.25 -11.19
N VAL A 144 -3.12 0.30 -10.87
CA VAL A 144 -4.19 -0.52 -11.45
C VAL A 144 -5.28 0.40 -11.99
N ASP A 145 -5.83 0.06 -13.15
CA ASP A 145 -7.01 0.74 -13.70
C ASP A 145 -8.19 0.59 -12.72
N PRO A 146 -8.77 1.69 -12.23
CA PRO A 146 -9.91 1.62 -11.31
C PRO A 146 -11.14 0.91 -11.87
N SER A 147 -11.25 0.78 -13.18
CA SER A 147 -12.34 0.06 -13.86
C SER A 147 -12.08 -1.45 -13.98
N ASP A 148 -10.87 -1.93 -13.68
CA ASP A 148 -10.55 -3.35 -13.69
C ASP A 148 -11.07 -4.04 -12.43
N LEU A 149 -12.28 -4.56 -12.50
CA LEU A 149 -12.97 -5.23 -11.40
C LEU A 149 -12.36 -6.59 -11.00
N ARG A 150 -11.32 -7.04 -11.68
CA ARG A 150 -10.58 -8.25 -11.29
C ARG A 150 -9.81 -8.05 -9.98
N HIS A 151 -9.36 -6.82 -9.71
CA HIS A 151 -8.67 -6.48 -8.46
C HIS A 151 -9.67 -6.13 -7.35
N ASP A 152 -9.43 -6.60 -6.14
CA ASP A 152 -10.27 -6.32 -4.98
C ASP A 152 -9.59 -5.44 -3.91
N MET A 153 -8.35 -5.04 -4.17
CA MET A 153 -7.64 -3.97 -3.44
C MET A 153 -6.72 -3.17 -4.36
N HIS A 154 -6.50 -1.92 -4.01
CA HIS A 154 -5.57 -1.03 -4.70
C HIS A 154 -4.59 -0.39 -3.71
N LEU A 155 -3.38 -0.14 -4.18
CA LEU A 155 -2.43 0.75 -3.51
C LEU A 155 -2.07 1.85 -4.52
N ASN A 156 -2.28 3.11 -4.15
CA ASN A 156 -2.03 4.27 -4.99
C ASN A 156 -1.07 5.23 -4.31
N ILE A 157 -0.46 6.13 -5.06
CA ILE A 157 0.23 7.29 -4.50
C ILE A 157 -0.63 8.51 -4.76
N VAL A 158 -0.96 9.23 -3.69
CA VAL A 158 -1.67 10.52 -3.77
C VAL A 158 -0.70 11.63 -3.40
N SER A 159 -0.71 12.71 -4.16
CA SER A 159 0.22 13.82 -4.02
C SER A 159 -0.51 15.15 -4.05
N PHE A 160 -0.13 16.06 -3.16
CA PHE A 160 -0.64 17.43 -3.06
C PHE A 160 0.54 18.40 -3.04
N GLU A 161 0.53 19.36 -3.94
CA GLU A 161 1.45 20.49 -3.85
C GLU A 161 1.12 21.34 -2.60
N PRO A 162 2.09 22.10 -2.07
CA PRO A 162 1.86 22.94 -0.90
C PRO A 162 0.59 23.80 -1.01
N GLY A 163 -0.30 23.71 -0.02
CA GLY A 163 -1.59 24.40 0.01
C GLY A 163 -2.72 23.75 -0.78
N SER A 164 -2.45 22.71 -1.57
CA SER A 164 -3.50 21.96 -2.25
C SER A 164 -4.25 21.04 -1.28
N SER A 165 -5.52 20.77 -1.55
CA SER A 165 -6.39 20.08 -0.60
C SER A 165 -7.51 19.30 -1.28
N ILE A 166 -8.09 18.35 -0.56
CA ILE A 166 -9.44 17.87 -0.82
C ILE A 166 -10.38 18.93 -0.25
N PRO A 167 -11.15 19.67 -1.10
CA PRO A 167 -11.80 20.91 -0.68
C PRO A 167 -13.09 20.70 0.15
N PHE A 168 -13.51 19.46 0.36
CA PHE A 168 -14.70 19.10 1.13
C PHE A 168 -14.51 17.75 1.82
N PRO A 169 -15.16 17.52 2.96
CA PRO A 169 -15.18 16.18 3.55
C PRO A 169 -15.89 15.18 2.63
N GLU A 170 -15.21 14.12 2.30
CA GLU A 170 -15.74 13.01 1.51
C GLU A 170 -15.87 11.75 2.36
N THR A 171 -16.73 10.82 1.95
CA THR A 171 -16.86 9.50 2.54
C THR A 171 -16.84 8.43 1.48
N HIS A 172 -16.24 7.29 1.80
CA HIS A 172 -16.17 6.15 0.92
C HIS A 172 -16.67 4.88 1.60
N VAL A 173 -17.23 3.97 0.82
CA VAL A 173 -17.61 2.62 1.29
C VAL A 173 -16.37 1.74 1.55
N MET A 174 -15.21 2.15 1.02
CA MET A 174 -13.94 1.44 1.17
C MET A 174 -13.30 1.76 2.52
N GLU A 175 -12.65 0.78 3.11
CA GLU A 175 -11.65 1.02 4.14
C GLU A 175 -10.37 1.59 3.52
N HIS A 176 -9.67 2.45 4.24
CA HIS A 176 -8.39 3.01 3.80
C HIS A 176 -7.29 2.74 4.82
N ALA A 177 -6.07 2.54 4.32
CA ALA A 177 -4.85 2.68 5.09
C ALA A 177 -3.93 3.68 4.38
N ILE A 178 -3.49 4.68 5.11
CA ILE A 178 -2.72 5.79 4.58
C ILE A 178 -1.39 5.83 5.31
N TYR A 179 -0.28 5.78 4.56
CA TYR A 179 1.05 5.98 5.09
C TYR A 179 1.70 7.18 4.42
N ILE A 180 2.10 8.16 5.21
CA ILE A 180 2.74 9.37 4.70
C ILE A 180 4.19 9.05 4.32
N ILE A 181 4.52 9.18 3.04
CA ILE A 181 5.86 8.88 2.51
C ILE A 181 6.72 10.14 2.38
N GLN A 182 6.11 11.33 2.25
CA GLN A 182 6.83 12.59 2.09
C GLN A 182 5.98 13.77 2.56
N GLY A 183 6.66 14.79 3.10
CA GLY A 183 6.05 16.06 3.45
C GLY A 183 5.19 16.02 4.70
N SER A 184 4.36 17.03 4.87
CA SER A 184 3.44 17.19 5.98
C SER A 184 2.10 17.75 5.52
N GLY A 185 1.06 17.45 6.29
CA GLY A 185 -0.29 17.88 6.00
C GLY A 185 -1.16 17.93 7.25
N ARG A 186 -2.39 18.37 7.06
CA ARG A 186 -3.46 18.20 8.04
C ARG A 186 -4.51 17.29 7.45
N TYR A 187 -4.91 16.29 8.19
CA TYR A 187 -5.93 15.32 7.79
C TYR A 187 -7.18 15.47 8.64
N TYR A 188 -8.34 15.63 8.00
CA TYR A 188 -9.63 15.63 8.67
C TYR A 188 -10.12 14.20 8.81
N LEU A 189 -10.36 13.77 10.03
CA LEU A 189 -10.82 12.43 10.37
C LEU A 189 -12.03 12.51 11.28
N ASN A 190 -13.20 12.19 10.77
CA ASN A 190 -14.43 12.07 11.53
C ASN A 190 -14.68 13.25 12.52
N GLY A 191 -14.59 14.47 12.04
CA GLY A 191 -14.85 15.67 12.83
C GLY A 191 -13.61 16.36 13.41
N ASN A 192 -12.43 15.76 13.32
CA ASN A 192 -11.20 16.31 13.88
C ASN A 192 -10.11 16.51 12.83
N TRP A 193 -9.39 17.62 12.93
CA TRP A 193 -8.17 17.85 12.16
C TRP A 193 -6.95 17.35 12.94
N VAL A 194 -6.10 16.56 12.28
CA VAL A 194 -4.88 15.99 12.85
C VAL A 194 -3.71 16.40 11.96
N ASP A 195 -2.64 16.90 12.55
CA ASP A 195 -1.39 17.16 11.85
C ASP A 195 -0.67 15.83 11.60
N VAL A 196 -0.18 15.64 10.38
CA VAL A 196 0.49 14.40 9.93
C VAL A 196 1.77 14.74 9.18
N GLU A 197 2.77 13.86 9.30
CA GLU A 197 4.08 14.02 8.65
C GLU A 197 4.62 12.68 8.13
N ALA A 198 5.67 12.71 7.34
CA ALA A 198 6.33 11.52 6.82
C ALA A 198 6.65 10.50 7.94
N GLY A 199 6.20 9.27 7.77
CA GLY A 199 6.30 8.20 8.76
C GLY A 199 5.02 7.94 9.55
N ASP A 200 4.01 8.79 9.44
CA ASP A 200 2.70 8.57 10.09
C ASP A 200 1.83 7.57 9.32
N PHE A 201 1.02 6.85 10.08
CA PHE A 201 0.07 5.88 9.55
C PHE A 201 -1.34 6.15 10.10
N MET A 202 -2.33 6.09 9.22
CA MET A 202 -3.74 6.22 9.56
C MET A 202 -4.54 5.05 8.97
N SER A 203 -5.46 4.50 9.74
CA SER A 203 -6.44 3.52 9.26
C SER A 203 -7.85 4.11 9.37
N LEU A 204 -8.56 4.14 8.25
CA LEU A 204 -9.91 4.70 8.15
C LEU A 204 -10.89 3.58 7.82
N ARG A 205 -11.92 3.47 8.63
CA ARG A 205 -13.04 2.57 8.34
C ARG A 205 -13.90 3.10 7.20
N ALA A 206 -14.66 2.20 6.59
CA ALA A 206 -15.70 2.59 5.66
C ALA A 206 -16.56 3.73 6.22
N PHE A 207 -16.93 4.67 5.36
CA PHE A 207 -17.73 5.87 5.65
C PHE A 207 -17.09 6.87 6.64
N CYS A 208 -15.80 6.76 6.97
CA CYS A 208 -15.11 7.78 7.73
C CYS A 208 -15.08 9.10 6.93
N PRO A 209 -15.68 10.21 7.41
CA PRO A 209 -15.53 11.50 6.77
C PRO A 209 -14.08 11.95 6.80
N GLN A 210 -13.53 12.30 5.64
CA GLN A 210 -12.12 12.61 5.46
C GLN A 210 -11.90 13.76 4.48
N ALA A 211 -10.86 14.52 4.71
CA ALA A 211 -10.30 15.53 3.82
C ALA A 211 -8.83 15.74 4.19
N CYS A 212 -8.05 16.40 3.36
CA CYS A 212 -6.68 16.75 3.73
C CYS A 212 -6.22 18.02 3.03
N ILE A 213 -5.15 18.60 3.56
CA ILE A 213 -4.42 19.73 2.98
C ILE A 213 -2.92 19.54 3.20
N GLY A 214 -2.12 19.76 2.16
CA GLY A 214 -0.66 19.83 2.26
C GLY A 214 -0.26 21.14 2.94
N THR A 215 0.49 21.06 4.05
CA THR A 215 0.82 22.25 4.88
C THR A 215 2.30 22.61 4.90
N GLY A 216 3.16 21.72 4.42
CA GLY A 216 4.62 21.95 4.35
C GLY A 216 5.03 22.82 3.17
N ASN A 217 6.34 22.91 2.95
CA ASN A 217 6.96 23.61 1.82
C ASN A 217 7.36 22.64 0.68
N GLU A 218 7.04 21.37 0.82
CA GLU A 218 7.28 20.32 -0.16
C GLU A 218 5.99 19.57 -0.47
N THR A 219 5.98 18.80 -1.56
CA THR A 219 4.84 17.97 -1.94
C THR A 219 4.49 17.00 -0.82
N PHE A 220 3.24 17.01 -0.39
CA PHE A 220 2.68 16.07 0.58
C PHE A 220 2.26 14.81 -0.18
N ARG A 221 2.89 13.66 0.12
CA ARG A 221 2.65 12.39 -0.57
C ARG A 221 2.35 11.27 0.40
N TYR A 222 1.41 10.42 0.03
CA TYR A 222 1.11 9.22 0.80
C TYR A 222 0.76 8.02 -0.06
N LEU A 223 1.07 6.84 0.46
CA LEU A 223 0.53 5.58 -0.01
C LEU A 223 -0.89 5.42 0.50
N LEU A 224 -1.82 5.17 -0.40
CA LEU A 224 -3.22 4.91 -0.10
C LEU A 224 -3.57 3.48 -0.48
N TYR A 225 -3.72 2.61 0.52
CA TYR A 225 -4.44 1.36 0.36
C TYR A 225 -5.94 1.61 0.42
N LYS A 226 -6.68 0.94 -0.43
CA LYS A 226 -8.14 0.82 -0.33
C LYS A 226 -8.58 -0.56 -0.81
N ASN A 227 -9.57 -1.16 -0.13
CA ASN A 227 -10.28 -2.27 -0.72
C ASN A 227 -11.19 -1.76 -1.85
N VAL A 228 -11.54 -2.66 -2.77
CA VAL A 228 -12.51 -2.34 -3.82
C VAL A 228 -13.86 -2.84 -3.36
N ASN A 229 -14.81 -1.93 -3.22
CA ASN A 229 -16.17 -2.31 -2.91
C ASN A 229 -16.90 -2.69 -4.20
N ARG A 230 -17.01 -3.97 -4.44
CA ARG A 230 -17.85 -4.51 -5.50
C ARG A 230 -19.29 -4.63 -5.02
N HIS A 231 -20.24 -4.34 -5.90
CA HIS A 231 -21.65 -4.50 -5.58
C HIS A 231 -21.95 -5.96 -5.22
N VAL A 232 -22.45 -6.16 -4.02
CA VAL A 232 -23.09 -7.44 -3.67
C VAL A 232 -24.33 -7.60 -4.53
N GLN A 233 -24.42 -8.71 -5.27
CA GLN A 233 -25.65 -9.04 -5.95
C GLN A 233 -26.70 -9.42 -4.90
N LEU A 234 -27.76 -8.64 -4.84
CA LEU A 234 -28.92 -8.87 -3.97
C LEU A 234 -29.85 -9.90 -4.58
#